data_9bdd88a33a1f9c248d76ea0ab4ee1855
#
_entry.id   9bdd88a33a1f9c248d76ea0ab4ee1855
#
_cell.length_a   1.000
_cell.length_b   1.000
_cell.length_c   1.000
_cell.angle_alpha   90.00
_cell.angle_beta   90.00
_cell.angle_gamma   90.00
#
_symmetry.space_group_name_H-M   'P 1'
#
loop_
_entity.id
_entity.type
_entity.pdbx_description
1 polymer ?
#
loop_
_entity_poly.entity_id
_entity_poly.type
_entity_poly.pdbx_seq_one_letter_code
_entity_poly.pdbx_strand_id
1 'polypeptide(L)'
;MPRAVQYSKGSIIYFAGDKDERIYILQTGCVILTSIDVETGNPVTERVKNGEFFGAKSSLGRFPREETATALSDSIVVTMTLQEFEAIFSKNKDVIMKMLRVFSGQLRQIHKKTESILKNKIDSDQADGMFSVAKSFYKDEQYRACCDVCIKYLTNYPTAPD
;
A
#
# COMPACT_ATOMS: atom_id res chain seq x y z
N MET A 1 22.98 20.41 -7.30
CA MET A 1 22.86 20.82 -5.88
C MET A 1 21.39 20.78 -5.48
N PRO A 2 21.05 20.19 -4.32
CA PRO A 2 19.69 20.19 -3.82
C PRO A 2 19.09 21.60 -3.84
N ARG A 3 17.85 21.73 -4.35
CA ARG A 3 17.18 23.01 -4.51
C ARG A 3 15.94 23.06 -3.63
N ALA A 4 15.82 24.06 -2.77
CA ALA A 4 14.59 24.34 -2.04
C ALA A 4 13.56 25.01 -2.97
N VAL A 5 12.36 24.47 -3.03
CA VAL A 5 11.24 24.99 -3.82
C VAL A 5 10.06 25.21 -2.88
N GLN A 6 9.44 26.37 -3.01
CA GLN A 6 8.24 26.69 -2.23
C GLN A 6 6.98 26.33 -3.04
N TYR A 7 6.05 25.65 -2.40
CA TYR A 7 4.75 25.26 -2.95
C TYR A 7 3.67 25.90 -2.10
N SER A 8 2.73 26.61 -2.73
CA SER A 8 1.57 27.15 -2.05
C SER A 8 0.56 26.04 -1.75
N LYS A 9 -0.30 26.27 -0.76
CA LYS A 9 -1.41 25.36 -0.44
C LYS A 9 -2.21 25.00 -1.69
N GLY A 10 -2.45 23.70 -1.90
CA GLY A 10 -3.17 23.14 -3.04
C GLY A 10 -2.30 22.88 -4.28
N SER A 11 -1.01 23.28 -4.27
CA SER A 11 -0.11 23.00 -5.40
C SER A 11 0.20 21.51 -5.51
N ILE A 12 0.25 21.01 -6.73
CA ILE A 12 0.69 19.65 -7.05
C ILE A 12 2.20 19.70 -7.29
N ILE A 13 2.92 18.79 -6.64
CA ILE A 13 4.39 18.66 -6.74
C ILE A 13 4.74 17.75 -7.91
N TYR A 14 4.03 16.63 -8.05
CA TYR A 14 4.07 15.71 -9.19
C TYR A 14 2.76 14.90 -9.25
N PHE A 15 2.46 14.35 -10.41
CA PHE A 15 1.29 13.49 -10.64
C PHE A 15 1.67 12.01 -10.66
N ALA A 16 0.72 11.15 -10.29
CA ALA A 16 0.82 9.73 -10.59
C ALA A 16 0.97 9.52 -12.11
N GLY A 17 1.86 8.62 -12.52
CA GLY A 17 2.21 8.37 -13.91
C GLY A 17 3.37 9.22 -14.45
N ASP A 18 3.79 10.28 -13.76
CA ASP A 18 4.95 11.08 -14.18
C ASP A 18 6.23 10.24 -14.17
N LYS A 19 7.07 10.44 -15.19
CA LYS A 19 8.40 9.84 -15.32
C LYS A 19 9.48 10.77 -14.77
N ASP A 20 9.29 11.26 -13.56
CA ASP A 20 10.23 12.17 -12.91
C ASP A 20 11.14 11.39 -11.93
N GLU A 21 12.46 11.52 -12.11
CA GLU A 21 13.46 10.84 -11.28
C GLU A 21 13.92 11.64 -10.06
N ARG A 22 13.30 12.80 -9.79
CA ARG A 22 13.65 13.63 -8.63
C ARG A 22 13.18 13.00 -7.33
N ILE A 23 13.98 13.20 -6.29
CA ILE A 23 13.65 12.83 -4.92
C ILE A 23 13.39 14.11 -4.14
N TYR A 24 12.45 14.06 -3.25
CA TYR A 24 11.94 15.20 -2.49
C TYR A 24 12.08 14.97 -0.99
N ILE A 25 12.37 16.04 -0.24
CA ILE A 25 12.35 16.07 1.23
C ILE A 25 11.41 17.18 1.67
N LEU A 26 10.45 16.90 2.51
CA LEU A 26 9.64 17.94 3.12
C LEU A 26 10.43 18.62 4.22
N GLN A 27 10.78 19.90 4.03
CA GLN A 27 11.47 20.71 5.02
C GLN A 27 10.49 21.32 6.02
N THR A 28 9.44 21.97 5.53
CA THR A 28 8.38 22.58 6.33
C THR A 28 7.03 22.46 5.60
N GLY A 29 5.95 22.46 6.35
CA GLY A 29 4.61 22.42 5.79
C GLY A 29 3.94 21.06 5.93
N CYS A 30 3.05 20.74 4.99
CA CYS A 30 2.31 19.49 4.95
C CYS A 30 2.07 19.04 3.51
N VAL A 31 2.54 17.85 3.17
CA VAL A 31 2.34 17.20 1.88
C VAL A 31 1.57 15.89 2.11
N ILE A 32 0.64 15.60 1.21
CA ILE A 32 -0.02 14.29 1.13
C ILE A 32 0.35 13.59 -0.17
N LEU A 33 0.49 12.29 -0.09
CA LEU A 33 0.61 11.39 -1.22
C LEU A 33 -0.72 10.68 -1.39
N THR A 34 -1.31 10.77 -2.57
CA THR A 34 -2.58 10.12 -2.90
C THR A 34 -2.33 9.05 -3.96
N SER A 35 -2.63 7.82 -3.64
CA SER A 35 -2.60 6.67 -4.56
C SER A 35 -3.97 6.01 -4.62
N ILE A 36 -4.19 5.14 -5.60
CA ILE A 36 -5.41 4.34 -5.70
C ILE A 36 -5.10 2.94 -5.15
N ASP A 37 -5.89 2.49 -4.20
CA ASP A 37 -5.84 1.13 -3.71
C ASP A 37 -6.30 0.18 -4.82
N VAL A 38 -5.44 -0.74 -5.21
CA VAL A 38 -5.69 -1.66 -6.35
C VAL A 38 -6.84 -2.62 -6.08
N GLU A 39 -7.12 -2.93 -4.81
CA GLU A 39 -8.17 -3.87 -4.42
C GLU A 39 -9.55 -3.21 -4.36
N THR A 40 -9.62 -2.04 -3.74
CA THR A 40 -10.89 -1.34 -3.50
C THR A 40 -11.21 -0.27 -4.53
N GLY A 41 -10.23 0.15 -5.34
CA GLY A 41 -10.34 1.29 -6.26
C GLY A 41 -10.46 2.65 -5.56
N ASN A 42 -10.38 2.68 -4.24
CA ASN A 42 -10.54 3.91 -3.46
C ASN A 42 -9.22 4.67 -3.32
N PRO A 43 -9.26 6.00 -3.24
CA PRO A 43 -8.07 6.79 -2.98
C PRO A 43 -7.57 6.56 -1.54
N VAL A 44 -6.29 6.26 -1.42
CA VAL A 44 -5.57 6.17 -0.15
C VAL A 44 -4.63 7.35 -0.04
N THR A 45 -4.62 8.01 1.12
CA THR A 45 -3.76 9.15 1.38
C THR A 45 -2.76 8.85 2.48
N GLU A 46 -1.49 9.18 2.23
CA GLU A 46 -0.40 9.10 3.20
C GLU A 46 0.15 10.52 3.45
N ARG A 47 0.35 10.88 4.71
CA ARG A 47 0.88 12.20 5.08
C ARG A 47 2.39 12.12 5.24
N VAL A 48 3.11 12.99 4.55
CA VAL A 48 4.56 13.15 4.69
C VAL A 48 4.86 14.02 5.90
N LYS A 49 5.78 13.57 6.76
CA LYS A 49 6.26 14.34 7.92
C LYS A 49 7.48 15.19 7.56
N ASN A 50 7.70 16.25 8.32
CA ASN A 50 8.90 17.09 8.14
C ASN A 50 10.18 16.26 8.29
N GLY A 51 11.09 16.40 7.33
CA GLY A 51 12.32 15.64 7.22
C GLY A 51 12.17 14.25 6.58
N GLU A 52 10.98 13.86 6.15
CA GLU A 52 10.77 12.62 5.40
C GLU A 52 10.98 12.81 3.89
N PHE A 53 11.46 11.74 3.26
CA PHE A 53 11.63 11.65 1.82
C PHE A 53 10.34 11.15 1.17
N PHE A 54 10.01 11.69 0.00
CA PHE A 54 8.95 11.18 -0.84
C PHE A 54 9.35 11.16 -2.32
N GLY A 55 8.65 10.36 -3.14
CA GLY A 55 9.02 10.11 -4.52
C GLY A 55 10.30 9.27 -4.69
N ALA A 56 10.95 8.82 -3.62
CA ALA A 56 12.17 8.03 -3.67
C ALA A 56 11.95 6.65 -4.26
N LYS A 57 10.81 6.00 -3.99
CA LYS A 57 10.49 4.65 -4.48
C LYS A 57 10.57 4.57 -6.00
N SER A 58 9.83 5.42 -6.69
CA SER A 58 9.80 5.46 -8.16
C SER A 58 11.12 5.91 -8.78
N SER A 59 11.82 6.87 -8.16
CA SER A 59 13.12 7.34 -8.64
C SER A 59 14.20 6.26 -8.54
N LEU A 60 14.28 5.57 -7.42
CA LEU A 60 15.23 4.46 -7.21
C LEU A 60 14.88 3.23 -8.05
N GLY A 61 13.58 2.93 -8.20
CA GLY A 61 13.08 1.79 -8.97
C GLY A 61 12.99 2.04 -10.47
N ARG A 62 13.17 3.28 -10.92
CA ARG A 62 13.05 3.71 -12.33
C ARG A 62 11.71 3.37 -12.96
N PHE A 63 10.63 3.55 -12.21
CA PHE A 63 9.26 3.39 -12.69
C PHE A 63 8.47 4.70 -12.51
N PRO A 64 7.33 4.87 -13.22
CA PRO A 64 6.50 6.07 -13.09
C PRO A 64 6.00 6.27 -11.65
N ARG A 65 5.66 7.52 -11.29
CA ARG A 65 5.08 7.85 -9.98
C ARG A 65 3.81 7.03 -9.73
N GLU A 66 3.73 6.37 -8.59
CA GLU A 66 2.54 5.59 -8.19
C GLU A 66 1.50 6.46 -7.48
N GLU A 67 1.95 7.60 -6.94
CA GLU A 67 1.14 8.54 -6.16
C GLU A 67 1.21 9.96 -6.72
N THR A 68 0.17 10.76 -6.48
CA THR A 68 0.17 12.21 -6.67
C THR A 68 0.55 12.90 -5.37
N ALA A 69 1.54 13.80 -5.41
CA ALA A 69 1.95 14.58 -4.25
C ALA A 69 1.35 15.99 -4.28
N THR A 70 0.60 16.35 -3.23
CA THR A 70 -0.08 17.64 -3.11
C THR A 70 0.30 18.33 -1.81
N ALA A 71 0.58 19.63 -1.87
CA ALA A 71 0.82 20.48 -0.70
C ALA A 71 -0.51 20.86 -0.04
N LEU A 72 -0.77 20.39 1.19
CA LEU A 72 -1.96 20.79 1.97
C LEU A 72 -1.84 22.15 2.65
N SER A 73 -0.65 22.63 2.84
CA SER A 73 -0.32 23.97 3.34
C SER A 73 0.87 24.52 2.55
N ASP A 74 1.17 25.78 2.73
CA ASP A 74 2.42 26.36 2.21
C ASP A 74 3.60 25.55 2.71
N SER A 75 4.39 25.02 1.79
CA SER A 75 5.40 23.99 2.06
C SER A 75 6.71 24.33 1.37
N ILE A 76 7.82 24.06 2.05
CA ILE A 76 9.16 24.12 1.49
C ILE A 76 9.63 22.69 1.28
N VAL A 77 9.93 22.36 0.04
CA VAL A 77 10.36 21.03 -0.38
C VAL A 77 11.74 21.13 -1.02
N VAL A 78 12.69 20.36 -0.51
CA VAL A 78 14.01 20.22 -1.11
C VAL A 78 13.96 19.15 -2.19
N THR A 79 14.30 19.54 -3.41
CA THR A 79 14.35 18.67 -4.59
C THR A 79 15.78 18.31 -4.90
N MET A 80 16.05 17.06 -5.23
CA MET A 80 17.37 16.58 -5.61
C MET A 80 17.29 15.50 -6.70
N THR A 81 18.35 15.39 -7.49
CA THR A 81 18.53 14.29 -8.42
C THR A 81 18.96 13.01 -7.69
N LEU A 82 18.85 11.85 -8.38
CA LEU A 82 19.30 10.56 -7.82
C LEU A 82 20.80 10.61 -7.45
N GLN A 83 21.64 11.23 -8.30
CA GLN A 83 23.09 11.37 -8.04
C GLN A 83 23.38 12.21 -6.79
N GLU A 84 22.65 13.32 -6.59
CA GLU A 84 22.78 14.16 -5.40
C GLU A 84 22.32 13.42 -4.14
N PHE A 85 21.27 12.64 -4.27
CA PHE A 85 20.76 11.77 -3.21
C PHE A 85 21.81 10.72 -2.82
N GLU A 86 22.39 10.00 -3.77
CA GLU A 86 23.47 9.04 -3.55
C GLU A 86 24.68 9.68 -2.86
N ALA A 87 25.08 10.89 -3.30
CA ALA A 87 26.19 11.61 -2.69
C ALA A 87 25.94 12.01 -1.23
N ILE A 88 24.70 12.35 -0.87
CA ILE A 88 24.29 12.62 0.52
C ILE A 88 24.30 11.33 1.35
N PHE A 89 23.75 10.25 0.77
CA PHE A 89 23.66 8.96 1.43
C PHE A 89 25.02 8.33 1.70
N SER A 90 25.93 8.35 0.73
CA SER A 90 27.27 7.80 0.90
C SER A 90 28.04 8.41 2.08
N LYS A 91 27.68 9.63 2.48
CA LYS A 91 28.34 10.37 3.59
C LYS A 91 27.58 10.27 4.93
N ASN A 92 26.32 9.85 4.94
CA ASN A 92 25.45 9.90 6.12
C ASN A 92 24.80 8.55 6.41
N LYS A 93 25.51 7.70 7.17
CA LYS A 93 25.03 6.38 7.55
C LYS A 93 23.68 6.39 8.31
N ASP A 94 23.46 7.41 9.14
CA ASP A 94 22.22 7.53 9.93
C ASP A 94 20.98 7.77 9.05
N VAL A 95 21.15 8.53 7.97
CA VAL A 95 20.08 8.79 6.99
C VAL A 95 19.71 7.50 6.24
N ILE A 96 20.72 6.71 5.86
CA ILE A 96 20.50 5.37 5.25
C ILE A 96 19.71 4.47 6.19
N MET A 97 20.13 4.39 7.45
CA MET A 97 19.47 3.54 8.45
C MET A 97 18.02 3.99 8.73
N LYS A 98 17.77 5.31 8.75
CA LYS A 98 16.39 5.84 8.89
C LYS A 98 15.52 5.43 7.71
N MET A 99 16.01 5.54 6.49
CA MET A 99 15.29 5.17 5.29
C MET A 99 15.01 3.67 5.19
N LEU A 100 16.00 2.83 5.52
CA LEU A 100 15.84 1.37 5.58
C LEU A 100 14.76 0.95 6.59
N ARG A 101 14.66 1.63 7.73
CA ARG A 101 13.59 1.41 8.72
C ARG A 101 12.22 1.76 8.15
N VAL A 102 12.09 2.87 7.44
CA VAL A 102 10.82 3.28 6.79
C VAL A 102 10.41 2.24 5.74
N PHE A 103 11.30 1.85 4.83
CA PHE A 103 11.01 0.84 3.82
C PHE A 103 10.71 -0.54 4.41
N SER A 104 11.44 -0.95 5.44
CA SER A 104 11.14 -2.20 6.16
C SER A 104 9.74 -2.16 6.79
N GLY A 105 9.33 -1.02 7.34
CA GLY A 105 7.98 -0.82 7.86
C GLY A 105 6.91 -0.94 6.78
N GLN A 106 7.11 -0.31 5.62
CA GLN A 106 6.19 -0.38 4.48
C GLN A 106 6.08 -1.80 3.92
N LEU A 107 7.20 -2.50 3.73
CA LEU A 107 7.21 -3.91 3.29
C LEU A 107 6.43 -4.81 4.25
N ARG A 108 6.57 -4.60 5.57
CA ARG A 108 5.83 -5.36 6.58
C ARG A 108 4.32 -5.09 6.52
N GLN A 109 3.90 -3.86 6.22
CA GLN A 109 2.49 -3.53 6.03
C GLN A 109 1.93 -4.20 4.78
N ILE A 110 2.66 -4.17 3.66
CA ILE A 110 2.27 -4.87 2.42
C ILE A 110 2.15 -6.36 2.68
N HIS A 111 3.14 -6.98 3.35
CA HIS A 111 3.09 -8.41 3.68
C HIS A 111 1.84 -8.79 4.50
N LYS A 112 1.54 -8.02 5.57
CA LYS A 112 0.33 -8.24 6.38
C LYS A 112 -0.96 -8.11 5.56
N LYS A 113 -1.03 -7.11 4.67
CA LYS A 113 -2.18 -6.90 3.79
C LYS A 113 -2.35 -8.07 2.82
N THR A 114 -1.26 -8.54 2.21
CA THR A 114 -1.27 -9.70 1.31
C THR A 114 -1.68 -10.98 2.05
N GLU A 115 -1.18 -11.22 3.26
CA GLU A 115 -1.60 -12.38 4.08
C GLU A 115 -3.11 -12.35 4.40
N SER A 116 -3.65 -11.17 4.73
CA SER A 116 -5.09 -11.05 5.03
C SER A 116 -5.96 -11.34 3.81
N ILE A 117 -5.55 -10.87 2.63
CA ILE A 117 -6.25 -11.13 1.36
C ILE A 117 -6.22 -12.61 1.01
N LEU A 118 -5.05 -13.26 1.13
CA LEU A 118 -4.89 -14.69 0.85
C LEU A 118 -5.71 -15.54 1.81
N LYS A 119 -5.73 -15.21 3.10
CA LYS A 119 -6.55 -15.93 4.09
C LYS A 119 -8.04 -15.81 3.76
N ASN A 120 -8.54 -14.59 3.53
CA ASN A 120 -9.93 -14.36 3.18
C ASN A 120 -10.35 -15.12 1.91
N LYS A 121 -9.46 -15.19 0.91
CA LYS A 121 -9.72 -15.91 -0.33
C LYS A 121 -9.73 -17.43 -0.13
N ILE A 122 -8.79 -17.97 0.66
CA ILE A 122 -8.74 -19.40 0.97
C ILE A 122 -9.97 -19.82 1.78
N ASP A 123 -10.39 -19.01 2.77
CA ASP A 123 -11.55 -19.29 3.59
C ASP A 123 -12.85 -19.25 2.77
N SER A 124 -13.00 -18.29 1.84
CA SER A 124 -14.16 -18.24 0.92
C SER A 124 -14.19 -19.43 -0.04
N ASP A 125 -13.05 -19.79 -0.65
CA ASP A 125 -12.97 -20.94 -1.57
C ASP A 125 -13.30 -22.27 -0.87
N GLN A 126 -12.89 -22.43 0.41
CA GLN A 126 -13.22 -23.61 1.20
C GLN A 126 -14.69 -23.64 1.61
N ALA A 127 -15.28 -22.51 2.00
CA ALA A 127 -16.69 -22.40 2.33
C ALA A 127 -17.56 -22.75 1.13
N ASP A 128 -17.27 -22.18 -0.05
CA ASP A 128 -17.99 -22.45 -1.29
C ASP A 128 -17.84 -23.92 -1.73
N GLY A 129 -16.65 -24.49 -1.54
CA GLY A 129 -16.38 -25.91 -1.78
C GLY A 129 -17.23 -26.82 -0.91
N MET A 130 -17.30 -26.57 0.40
CA MET A 130 -18.15 -27.36 1.33
C MET A 130 -19.61 -27.21 1.00
N PHE A 131 -20.09 -26.03 0.66
CA PHE A 131 -21.47 -25.79 0.25
C PHE A 131 -21.84 -26.57 -1.04
N SER A 132 -20.94 -26.57 -2.02
CA SER A 132 -21.09 -27.31 -3.27
C SER A 132 -21.18 -28.80 -3.04
N VAL A 133 -20.37 -29.36 -2.12
CA VAL A 133 -20.41 -30.79 -1.73
C VAL A 133 -21.73 -31.12 -1.03
N ALA A 134 -22.20 -30.28 -0.09
CA ALA A 134 -23.50 -30.49 0.57
C ALA A 134 -24.64 -30.51 -0.45
N LYS A 135 -24.63 -29.62 -1.44
CA LYS A 135 -25.62 -29.54 -2.51
C LYS A 135 -25.63 -30.80 -3.40
N SER A 136 -24.43 -31.36 -3.66
CA SER A 136 -24.33 -32.62 -4.40
C SER A 136 -24.97 -33.79 -3.62
N PHE A 137 -24.60 -33.94 -2.37
CA PHE A 137 -25.21 -35.00 -1.52
C PHE A 137 -26.72 -34.85 -1.39
N TYR A 138 -27.26 -33.65 -1.33
CA TYR A 138 -28.70 -33.40 -1.32
C TYR A 138 -29.37 -33.87 -2.63
N LYS A 139 -28.76 -33.60 -3.79
CA LYS A 139 -29.26 -34.05 -5.08
C LYS A 139 -29.25 -35.55 -5.24
N ASP A 140 -28.26 -36.22 -4.65
CA ASP A 140 -28.08 -37.67 -4.71
C ASP A 140 -28.89 -38.39 -3.58
N GLU A 141 -29.80 -37.67 -2.92
CA GLU A 141 -30.66 -38.18 -1.83
C GLU A 141 -29.91 -38.74 -0.61
N GLN A 142 -28.61 -38.41 -0.49
CA GLN A 142 -27.76 -38.80 0.62
C GLN A 142 -27.88 -37.79 1.78
N TYR A 143 -29.08 -37.68 2.36
CA TYR A 143 -29.41 -36.65 3.35
C TYR A 143 -28.52 -36.66 4.60
N ARG A 144 -28.09 -37.84 5.06
CA ARG A 144 -27.24 -37.97 6.24
C ARG A 144 -25.86 -37.34 5.99
N ALA A 145 -25.24 -37.65 4.85
CA ALA A 145 -23.94 -37.04 4.44
C ALA A 145 -24.10 -35.54 4.22
N CYS A 146 -25.20 -35.08 3.64
CA CYS A 146 -25.50 -33.67 3.50
C CYS A 146 -25.56 -32.96 4.88
N CYS A 147 -26.27 -33.52 5.86
CA CYS A 147 -26.33 -32.94 7.21
C CYS A 147 -24.95 -32.87 7.88
N ASP A 148 -24.13 -33.92 7.75
CA ASP A 148 -22.79 -33.94 8.34
C ASP A 148 -21.90 -32.83 7.75
N VAL A 149 -21.98 -32.56 6.45
CA VAL A 149 -21.25 -31.46 5.79
C VAL A 149 -21.79 -30.11 6.21
N CYS A 150 -23.13 -29.95 6.33
CA CYS A 150 -23.71 -28.68 6.79
C CYS A 150 -23.34 -28.37 8.25
N ILE A 151 -23.33 -29.34 9.14
CA ILE A 151 -22.89 -29.16 10.54
C ILE A 151 -21.42 -28.71 10.56
N LYS A 152 -20.57 -29.35 9.78
CA LYS A 152 -19.16 -28.99 9.68
C LYS A 152 -18.97 -27.59 9.10
N TYR A 153 -19.77 -27.20 8.12
CA TYR A 153 -19.78 -25.85 7.55
C TYR A 153 -20.12 -24.81 8.63
N LEU A 154 -21.24 -24.98 9.34
CA LEU A 154 -21.68 -24.05 10.38
C LEU A 154 -20.71 -23.98 11.57
N THR A 155 -19.98 -25.06 11.85
CA THR A 155 -18.97 -25.11 12.92
C THR A 155 -17.73 -24.29 12.51
N ASN A 156 -17.31 -24.36 11.25
CA ASN A 156 -16.12 -23.68 10.75
C ASN A 156 -16.40 -22.21 10.38
N TYR A 157 -17.63 -21.89 9.96
CA TYR A 157 -18.04 -20.57 9.46
C TYR A 157 -19.31 -20.05 10.16
N PRO A 158 -19.26 -19.74 11.47
CA PRO A 158 -20.44 -19.39 12.26
C PRO A 158 -21.07 -18.04 11.89
N THR A 159 -20.38 -17.21 11.12
CA THR A 159 -20.81 -15.86 10.69
C THR A 159 -21.08 -15.77 9.18
N ALA A 160 -21.19 -16.91 8.48
CA ALA A 160 -21.54 -16.90 7.06
C ALA A 160 -22.94 -16.29 6.87
N PRO A 161 -23.15 -15.39 5.90
CA PRO A 161 -24.49 -14.86 5.60
C PRO A 161 -25.39 -16.00 5.08
N ASP A 162 -26.70 -15.91 5.43
CA ASP A 162 -27.75 -16.81 4.97
C ASP A 162 -27.91 -16.87 3.45
#